data_629f30ae1589a527e03879d711b8bfb3
#
_entry.id   629f30ae1589a527e03879d711b8bfb3
#
_cell.length_a   1.000
_cell.length_b   1.000
_cell.length_c   1.000
_cell.angle_alpha   90.00
_cell.angle_beta   90.00
_cell.angle_gamma   90.00
#
_symmetry.space_group_name_H-M   'P 1'
#
loop_
_entity.id
_entity.type
_entity.pdbx_description
1 polymer ?
#
loop_
_entity_poly.entity_id
_entity_poly.type
_entity_poly.pdbx_seq_one_letter_code
_entity_poly.pdbx_strand_id
1 'polypeptide(L)'
;MSHLTTFKNNALTNTKRDLLAKSVAEITGLELDYNHKNIKNTWINETVDASFKYNGKHIAVGLRFETNADGEEEAVVAGDFYGTGLNQEELTNKIAQVYQKNKVIETCLEANWFIDQDQITTESNGDIVIEAYRYA
;
A
#
# COMPACT_ATOMS: atom_id res chain seq x y z
N MET A 1 -29.06 7.27 6.60
CA MET A 1 -28.31 8.41 6.01
C MET A 1 -27.13 7.90 5.20
N SER A 2 -26.95 8.38 4.00
CA SER A 2 -25.77 8.09 3.19
C SER A 2 -24.89 9.32 3.07
N HIS A 3 -23.62 9.10 2.84
CA HIS A 3 -22.65 10.17 2.74
C HIS A 3 -21.60 9.83 1.67
N LEU A 4 -21.39 10.73 0.72
CA LEU A 4 -20.40 10.60 -0.31
C LEU A 4 -19.15 11.40 0.10
N THR A 5 -18.01 10.73 0.17
CA THR A 5 -16.76 11.35 0.64
C THR A 5 -15.61 11.00 -0.30
N THR A 6 -14.74 11.98 -0.55
CA THR A 6 -13.50 11.78 -1.29
C THR A 6 -12.32 11.80 -0.33
N PHE A 7 -11.47 10.79 -0.41
CA PHE A 7 -10.24 10.67 0.38
C PHE A 7 -9.04 10.92 -0.53
N LYS A 8 -8.16 11.82 -0.10
CA LYS A 8 -6.97 12.18 -0.86
C LYS A 8 -5.93 11.07 -0.87
N ASN A 9 -5.22 10.95 -2.00
CA ASN A 9 -4.18 9.95 -2.16
C ASN A 9 -2.87 10.37 -1.49
N ASN A 10 -2.73 10.02 -0.22
CA ASN A 10 -1.48 10.14 0.53
C ASN A 10 -1.20 8.82 1.28
N ALA A 11 -1.53 7.72 0.63
CA ALA A 11 -1.67 6.41 1.25
C ALA A 11 -0.40 5.87 1.90
N LEU A 12 0.78 6.17 1.34
CA LEU A 12 2.04 5.63 1.83
C LEU A 12 2.73 6.51 2.87
N THR A 13 2.02 7.50 3.41
CA THR A 13 2.49 8.37 4.50
C THR A 13 1.92 7.88 5.82
N ASN A 14 2.77 7.72 6.83
CA ASN A 14 2.40 7.25 8.18
C ASN A 14 1.58 5.96 8.17
N THR A 15 2.03 4.98 7.39
CA THR A 15 1.33 3.71 7.22
C THR A 15 1.37 2.86 8.49
N LYS A 16 0.30 2.08 8.70
CA LYS A 16 0.28 1.00 9.69
C LYS A 16 0.94 -0.23 9.08
N ARG A 17 1.92 -0.81 9.78
CA ARG A 17 2.71 -1.94 9.29
C ARG A 17 1.88 -3.16 8.93
N ASP A 18 0.93 -3.54 9.78
CA ASP A 18 0.06 -4.69 9.57
C ASP A 18 -0.90 -4.48 8.40
N LEU A 19 -1.48 -3.30 8.30
CA LEU A 19 -2.39 -2.96 7.19
C LEU A 19 -1.65 -2.87 5.86
N LEU A 20 -0.40 -2.39 5.88
CA LEU A 20 0.44 -2.34 4.69
C LEU A 20 0.77 -3.75 4.19
N ALA A 21 1.16 -4.66 5.09
CA ALA A 21 1.42 -6.06 4.73
C ALA A 21 0.17 -6.75 4.18
N LYS A 22 -0.98 -6.52 4.80
CA LYS A 22 -2.27 -7.04 4.32
C LYS A 22 -2.58 -6.52 2.92
N SER A 23 -2.36 -5.24 2.68
CA SER A 23 -2.63 -4.60 1.38
C SER A 23 -1.72 -5.15 0.28
N VAL A 24 -0.44 -5.34 0.58
CA VAL A 24 0.49 -5.98 -0.36
C VAL A 24 0.05 -7.40 -0.69
N ALA A 25 -0.40 -8.17 0.31
CA ALA A 25 -0.84 -9.55 0.12
C ALA A 25 -2.11 -9.66 -0.75
N GLU A 26 -2.86 -8.59 -0.92
CA GLU A 26 -4.02 -8.55 -1.82
C GLU A 26 -3.62 -8.42 -3.29
N ILE A 27 -2.36 -8.07 -3.57
CA ILE A 27 -1.83 -7.99 -4.94
C ILE A 27 -1.35 -9.40 -5.34
N THR A 28 -1.82 -9.88 -6.47
CA THR A 28 -1.55 -11.24 -6.94
C THR A 28 -0.05 -11.57 -6.94
N GLY A 29 0.30 -12.62 -6.22
CA GLY A 29 1.66 -13.15 -6.14
C GLY A 29 2.61 -12.37 -5.25
N LEU A 30 2.18 -11.28 -4.64
CA LEU A 30 3.03 -10.40 -3.85
C LEU A 30 2.82 -10.60 -2.35
N GLU A 31 3.93 -10.54 -1.59
CA GLU A 31 3.93 -10.63 -0.14
C GLU A 31 5.02 -9.71 0.42
N LEU A 32 4.75 -9.07 1.55
CA LEU A 32 5.71 -8.22 2.24
C LEU A 32 6.25 -8.93 3.49
N ASP A 33 7.58 -9.03 3.59
CA ASP A 33 8.26 -9.74 4.68
C ASP A 33 9.11 -8.77 5.51
N TYR A 34 8.62 -8.41 6.70
CA TYR A 34 9.34 -7.54 7.63
C TYR A 34 10.52 -8.23 8.33
N ASN A 35 10.59 -9.55 8.27
CA ASN A 35 11.68 -10.32 8.88
C ASN A 35 12.90 -10.45 7.95
N HIS A 36 12.73 -10.11 6.69
CA HIS A 36 13.80 -10.14 5.70
C HIS A 36 14.16 -8.71 5.30
N LYS A 37 15.22 -8.17 5.91
CA LYS A 37 15.60 -6.76 5.83
C LYS A 37 16.77 -6.48 4.89
N ASN A 38 17.00 -7.36 3.95
CA ASN A 38 18.03 -7.20 2.93
C ASN A 38 17.49 -7.60 1.57
N ILE A 39 17.82 -6.82 0.56
CA ILE A 39 17.52 -7.14 -0.84
C ILE A 39 18.83 -7.29 -1.59
N LYS A 40 18.94 -8.35 -2.36
CA LYS A 40 20.20 -8.74 -2.99
C LYS A 40 19.97 -9.44 -4.33
N ASN A 41 20.77 -9.07 -5.30
CA ASN A 41 20.97 -9.82 -6.54
C ASN A 41 22.42 -9.63 -7.00
N THR A 42 22.71 -9.93 -8.26
CA THR A 42 24.07 -9.76 -8.83
C THR A 42 24.54 -8.30 -8.79
N TRP A 43 23.60 -7.36 -8.83
CA TRP A 43 23.91 -5.93 -9.01
C TRP A 43 23.81 -5.10 -7.74
N ILE A 44 22.96 -5.50 -6.80
CA ILE A 44 22.70 -4.74 -5.56
C ILE A 44 22.77 -5.63 -4.33
N ASN A 45 23.09 -5.00 -3.20
CA ASN A 45 23.01 -5.60 -1.87
C ASN A 45 22.71 -4.46 -0.92
N GLU A 46 21.42 -4.32 -0.54
CA GLU A 46 20.94 -3.17 0.22
C GLU A 46 20.11 -3.60 1.43
N THR A 47 20.18 -2.79 2.49
CA THR A 47 19.34 -2.95 3.67
C THR A 47 18.01 -2.24 3.45
N VAL A 48 16.92 -2.90 3.80
CA VAL A 48 15.55 -2.39 3.70
C VAL A 48 14.81 -2.67 5.00
N ASP A 49 13.64 -2.08 5.18
CA ASP A 49 12.79 -2.35 6.33
C ASP A 49 11.95 -3.62 6.15
N ALA A 50 11.63 -3.93 4.90
CA ALA A 50 10.96 -5.17 4.51
C ALA A 50 11.32 -5.51 3.08
N SER A 51 11.30 -6.80 2.73
CA SER A 51 11.50 -7.25 1.36
C SER A 51 10.21 -7.79 0.78
N PHE A 52 10.10 -7.76 -0.56
CA PHE A 52 8.99 -8.38 -1.25
C PHE A 52 9.33 -9.82 -1.63
N LYS A 53 8.33 -10.69 -1.48
CA LYS A 53 8.29 -11.98 -2.14
C LYS A 53 7.36 -11.89 -3.34
N TYR A 54 7.81 -12.42 -4.45
CA TYR A 54 6.99 -12.53 -5.66
C TYR A 54 6.90 -14.01 -6.05
N ASN A 55 5.67 -14.51 -6.10
CA ASN A 55 5.41 -15.95 -6.36
C ASN A 55 6.20 -16.86 -5.41
N GLY A 56 6.26 -16.49 -4.13
CA GLY A 56 6.89 -17.26 -3.07
C GLY A 56 8.41 -17.11 -2.93
N LYS A 57 9.04 -16.26 -3.74
CA LYS A 57 10.49 -16.04 -3.70
C LYS A 57 10.82 -14.59 -3.36
N HIS A 58 11.83 -14.38 -2.52
CA HIS A 58 12.37 -13.04 -2.28
C HIS A 58 12.96 -12.49 -3.57
N ILE A 59 12.62 -11.26 -3.90
CA ILE A 59 13.16 -10.53 -5.04
C ILE A 59 14.03 -9.37 -4.56
N ALA A 60 14.84 -8.77 -5.44
CA ALA A 60 15.71 -7.65 -5.09
C ALA A 60 14.95 -6.31 -5.02
N VAL A 61 13.74 -6.35 -4.48
CA VAL A 61 12.87 -5.19 -4.27
C VAL A 61 12.38 -5.22 -2.84
N GLY A 62 12.41 -4.07 -2.19
CA GLY A 62 11.98 -3.94 -0.81
C GLY A 62 11.31 -2.61 -0.55
N LEU A 63 11.01 -2.38 0.70
CA LEU A 63 10.32 -1.21 1.18
C LEU A 63 11.15 -0.56 2.28
N ARG A 64 11.39 0.75 2.15
CA ARG A 64 12.04 1.57 3.17
C ARG A 64 11.04 2.56 3.73
N PHE A 65 11.17 2.82 5.03
CA PHE A 65 10.43 3.89 5.69
C PHE A 65 11.37 5.07 5.85
N GLU A 66 11.10 6.13 5.13
CA GLU A 66 11.93 7.34 5.11
C GLU A 66 11.15 8.54 5.63
N THR A 67 11.85 9.50 6.24
CA THR A 67 11.22 10.76 6.63
C THR A 67 11.18 11.69 5.42
N ASN A 68 9.99 12.14 5.06
CA ASN A 68 9.81 13.05 3.93
C ASN A 68 10.06 14.53 4.33
N ALA A 69 9.89 15.44 3.37
CA ALA A 69 10.12 16.87 3.58
C ALA A 69 9.22 17.51 4.66
N ASP A 70 8.05 16.90 4.90
CA ASP A 70 7.10 17.37 5.92
C ASP A 70 7.36 16.75 7.31
N GLY A 71 8.43 15.97 7.46
CA GLY A 71 8.76 15.29 8.70
C GLY A 71 7.94 14.04 8.98
N GLU A 72 7.18 13.57 8.01
CA GLU A 72 6.35 12.37 8.12
C GLU A 72 7.06 11.14 7.57
N GLU A 73 6.72 9.96 8.09
CA GLU A 73 7.24 8.71 7.57
C GLU A 73 6.55 8.35 6.25
N GLU A 74 7.33 8.03 5.25
CA GLU A 74 6.84 7.61 3.95
C GLU A 74 7.41 6.24 3.59
N ALA A 75 6.55 5.34 3.12
CA ALA A 75 6.97 4.04 2.61
C ALA A 75 7.40 4.18 1.15
N VAL A 76 8.65 3.83 0.87
CA VAL A 76 9.27 3.96 -0.45
C VAL A 76 9.64 2.59 -0.99
N VAL A 77 9.16 2.27 -2.18
CA VAL A 77 9.53 1.05 -2.89
C VAL A 77 10.90 1.26 -3.55
N ALA A 78 11.84 0.39 -3.25
CA ALA A 78 13.23 0.52 -3.71
C ALA A 78 13.80 -0.82 -4.12
N GLY A 79 14.82 -0.79 -4.97
CA GLY A 79 15.55 -1.98 -5.36
C GLY A 79 15.78 -2.07 -6.85
N ASP A 80 16.10 -3.27 -7.30
CA ASP A 80 16.36 -3.57 -8.71
C ASP A 80 15.19 -4.39 -9.28
N PHE A 81 14.49 -3.80 -10.22
CA PHE A 81 13.31 -4.42 -10.86
C PHE A 81 13.64 -5.26 -12.08
N TYR A 82 14.92 -5.32 -12.47
CA TYR A 82 15.34 -6.07 -13.64
C TYR A 82 14.98 -7.57 -13.51
N GLY A 83 14.36 -8.09 -14.54
CA GLY A 83 13.97 -9.51 -14.58
C GLY A 83 12.77 -9.88 -13.72
N THR A 84 12.15 -8.94 -12.99
CA THR A 84 11.00 -9.22 -12.14
C THR A 84 9.67 -9.16 -12.90
N GLY A 85 9.62 -8.47 -14.04
CA GLY A 85 8.36 -8.15 -14.72
C GLY A 85 7.55 -7.07 -14.03
N LEU A 86 8.07 -6.47 -12.96
CA LEU A 86 7.41 -5.39 -12.21
C LEU A 86 8.03 -4.05 -12.57
N ASN A 87 7.24 -2.98 -12.42
CA ASN A 87 7.67 -1.60 -12.60
C ASN A 87 7.51 -0.84 -11.28
N GLN A 88 8.52 -0.06 -10.90
CA GLN A 88 8.54 0.64 -9.62
C GLN A 88 7.32 1.57 -9.43
N GLU A 89 7.04 2.40 -10.42
CA GLU A 89 5.93 3.36 -10.35
C GLU A 89 4.58 2.65 -10.29
N GLU A 90 4.38 1.65 -11.15
CA GLU A 90 3.14 0.86 -11.17
C GLU A 90 2.94 0.10 -9.86
N LEU A 91 3.99 -0.51 -9.32
CA LEU A 91 3.91 -1.22 -8.05
C LEU A 91 3.60 -0.27 -6.89
N THR A 92 4.29 0.86 -6.82
CA THR A 92 4.05 1.89 -5.81
C THR A 92 2.60 2.36 -5.86
N ASN A 93 2.09 2.68 -7.04
CA ASN A 93 0.71 3.14 -7.23
C ASN A 93 -0.30 2.06 -6.85
N LYS A 94 -0.03 0.81 -7.22
CA LYS A 94 -0.91 -0.30 -6.88
C LYS A 94 -1.00 -0.53 -5.37
N ILE A 95 0.12 -0.52 -4.69
CA ILE A 95 0.18 -0.65 -3.23
C ILE A 95 -0.57 0.52 -2.57
N ALA A 96 -0.33 1.74 -3.06
CA ALA A 96 -0.99 2.93 -2.54
C ALA A 96 -2.52 2.86 -2.68
N GLN A 97 -3.02 2.41 -3.83
CA GLN A 97 -4.45 2.27 -4.06
C GLN A 97 -5.08 1.24 -3.12
N VAL A 98 -4.48 0.07 -2.99
CA VAL A 98 -5.01 -1.00 -2.12
C VAL A 98 -4.95 -0.57 -0.66
N TYR A 99 -3.83 0.01 -0.22
CA TYR A 99 -3.68 0.50 1.15
C TYR A 99 -4.70 1.59 1.48
N GLN A 100 -4.85 2.58 0.60
CA GLN A 100 -5.80 3.68 0.79
C GLN A 100 -7.24 3.16 0.93
N LYS A 101 -7.63 2.24 0.05
CA LYS A 101 -8.93 1.59 0.12
C LYS A 101 -9.15 0.92 1.47
N ASN A 102 -8.19 0.12 1.92
CA ASN A 102 -8.27 -0.60 3.19
C ASN A 102 -8.31 0.36 4.38
N LYS A 103 -7.52 1.43 4.33
CA LYS A 103 -7.49 2.46 5.37
C LYS A 103 -8.83 3.18 5.50
N VAL A 104 -9.44 3.52 4.37
CA VAL A 104 -10.76 4.16 4.34
C VAL A 104 -11.83 3.24 4.91
N ILE A 105 -11.84 1.98 4.49
CA ILE A 105 -12.79 0.97 5.00
C ILE A 105 -12.66 0.84 6.52
N GLU A 106 -11.45 0.69 7.03
CA GLU A 106 -11.18 0.58 8.46
C GLU A 106 -11.67 1.80 9.23
N THR A 107 -11.37 3.00 8.72
CA THR A 107 -11.79 4.26 9.35
C THR A 107 -13.30 4.40 9.41
N CYS A 108 -14.00 4.06 8.34
CA CYS A 108 -15.46 4.13 8.28
C CYS A 108 -16.12 3.11 9.21
N LEU A 109 -15.58 1.89 9.28
CA LEU A 109 -16.10 0.87 10.18
C LEU A 109 -15.90 1.24 11.65
N GLU A 110 -14.76 1.83 12.02
CA GLU A 110 -14.50 2.33 13.37
C GLU A 110 -15.48 3.45 13.77
N ALA A 111 -15.95 4.23 12.80
CA ALA A 111 -16.93 5.29 13.01
C ALA A 111 -18.38 4.80 12.87
N ASN A 112 -18.62 3.49 12.83
CA ASN A 112 -19.94 2.86 12.67
C ASN A 112 -20.64 3.18 11.34
N TRP A 113 -19.88 3.39 10.28
CA TRP A 113 -20.40 3.54 8.92
C TRP A 113 -20.39 2.17 8.22
N PHE A 114 -21.43 1.93 7.44
CA PHE A 114 -21.52 0.75 6.58
C PHE A 114 -21.07 1.13 5.17
N ILE A 115 -20.20 0.32 4.58
CA ILE A 115 -19.65 0.54 3.25
C ILE A 115 -20.06 -0.63 2.36
N ASP A 116 -20.62 -0.30 1.20
CA ASP A 116 -20.71 -1.25 0.09
C ASP A 116 -19.40 -1.13 -0.71
N GLN A 117 -18.56 -2.15 -0.62
CA GLN A 117 -17.26 -2.14 -1.27
C GLN A 117 -17.37 -2.07 -2.79
N ASP A 118 -18.49 -2.51 -3.36
CA ASP A 118 -18.76 -2.41 -4.81
C ASP A 118 -19.01 -0.96 -5.25
N GLN A 119 -19.27 -0.07 -4.30
CA GLN A 119 -19.50 1.35 -4.54
C GLN A 119 -18.27 2.22 -4.28
N ILE A 120 -17.11 1.61 -4.04
CA ILE A 120 -15.86 2.33 -3.87
C ILE A 120 -15.26 2.58 -5.24
N THR A 121 -14.98 3.85 -5.54
CA THR A 121 -14.39 4.28 -6.80
C THR A 121 -13.01 4.89 -6.56
N THR A 122 -12.03 4.47 -7.35
CA THR A 122 -10.70 5.10 -7.36
C THR A 122 -10.58 5.97 -8.60
N GLU A 123 -10.29 7.24 -8.40
CA GLU A 123 -10.10 8.20 -9.49
C GLU A 123 -8.70 8.07 -10.10
N SER A 124 -8.49 8.67 -11.28
CA SER A 124 -7.23 8.58 -12.02
C SER A 124 -6.02 9.13 -11.26
N ASN A 125 -6.25 10.10 -10.36
CA ASN A 125 -5.21 10.66 -9.48
C ASN A 125 -4.95 9.83 -8.21
N GLY A 126 -5.66 8.70 -8.04
CA GLY A 126 -5.54 7.82 -6.88
C GLY A 126 -6.44 8.20 -5.70
N ASP A 127 -7.23 9.27 -5.80
CA ASP A 127 -8.21 9.60 -4.77
C ASP A 127 -9.32 8.55 -4.73
N ILE A 128 -9.81 8.26 -3.53
CA ILE A 128 -10.86 7.26 -3.30
C ILE A 128 -12.16 7.97 -2.97
N VAL A 129 -13.21 7.62 -3.71
CA VAL A 129 -14.58 8.11 -3.47
C VAL A 129 -15.41 6.94 -3.00
N ILE A 130 -16.04 7.09 -1.85
CA ILE A 130 -16.92 6.07 -1.28
C ILE A 130 -18.27 6.67 -0.91
N GLU A 131 -19.29 5.81 -0.94
CA GLU A 131 -20.56 6.09 -0.30
C GLU A 131 -20.69 5.19 0.92
N ALA A 132 -20.85 5.81 2.08
CA ALA A 132 -20.97 5.12 3.35
C ALA A 132 -22.35 5.38 3.96
N TYR A 133 -22.87 4.38 4.66
CA TYR A 133 -24.20 4.41 5.27
C TYR A 133 -24.08 4.34 6.77
N ARG A 134 -24.87 5.15 7.46
CA ARG A 134 -24.96 5.15 8.91
C ARG A 134 -26.42 5.16 9.33
N TYR A 135 -26.76 4.24 10.21
CA TYR A 135 -28.08 4.23 10.83
C TYR A 135 -28.10 5.27 11.97
N ALA A 136 -29.11 6.12 11.91
CA ALA A 136 -29.31 7.16 12.91
C ALA A 136 -29.86 6.57 14.21
#